data_319a0109fb924fffc424130218243701
#
_entry.id   319a0109fb924fffc424130218243701
#
_cell.length_a   1.000
_cell.length_b   1.000
_cell.length_c   1.000
_cell.angle_alpha   90.00
_cell.angle_beta   90.00
_cell.angle_gamma   90.00
#
_symmetry.space_group_name_H-M   'P 1'
#
loop_
_entity.id
_entity.type
_entity.pdbx_description
1 polymer ?
#
loop_
_entity_poly.entity_id
_entity_poly.type
_entity_poly.pdbx_seq_one_letter_code
_entity_poly.pdbx_strand_id
1 'polypeptide(L)'
;MEFPKFKQEYHLPGINLLPHRDPFLFVDELISADETGALGKYTFTKEKNDFFRGHFPFFPIVPGVVLVEAMCQVAGAAVVARGVL
;
A
#
# COMPACT_ATOMS: atom_id res chain seq x y z
N MET A 1 3.74 16.25 -10.76
CA MET A 1 2.41 15.57 -10.80
C MET A 1 1.74 15.70 -9.44
N GLU A 2 0.49 16.11 -9.44
CA GLU A 2 -0.29 16.17 -8.21
C GLU A 2 -1.12 14.89 -8.07
N PHE A 3 -1.17 14.37 -6.84
CA PHE A 3 -2.05 13.25 -6.54
C PHE A 3 -3.45 13.76 -6.21
N PRO A 4 -4.49 12.93 -6.40
CA PRO A 4 -5.83 13.27 -5.98
C PRO A 4 -5.87 13.59 -4.49
N LYS A 5 -6.71 14.54 -4.12
CA LYS A 5 -6.93 14.88 -2.70
C LYS A 5 -8.28 14.31 -2.26
N PHE A 6 -8.24 13.58 -1.16
CA PHE A 6 -9.45 13.05 -0.55
C PHE A 6 -9.76 13.84 0.71
N LYS A 7 -11.03 13.85 1.11
CA LYS A 7 -11.55 14.76 2.13
C LYS A 7 -10.90 14.61 3.49
N GLN A 8 -10.58 13.37 3.89
CA GLN A 8 -10.04 13.09 5.20
C GLN A 8 -8.57 12.73 5.10
N GLU A 9 -7.72 13.46 5.80
CA GLU A 9 -6.30 13.12 5.94
C GLU A 9 -6.12 12.21 7.14
N TYR A 10 -5.30 11.17 6.99
CA TYR A 10 -5.04 10.18 8.04
C TYR A 10 -3.58 10.10 8.43
N HIS A 11 -2.67 9.94 7.47
CA HIS A 11 -1.23 9.76 7.71
C HIS A 11 -0.97 8.67 8.76
N LEU A 12 -1.60 7.51 8.59
CA LEU A 12 -1.51 6.39 9.52
C LEU A 12 -0.66 5.27 8.94
N PRO A 13 0.22 4.66 9.76
CA PRO A 13 0.99 3.49 9.31
C PRO A 13 0.08 2.35 8.89
N GLY A 14 0.39 1.71 7.75
CA GLY A 14 -0.40 0.58 7.25
C GLY A 14 -0.49 -0.56 8.25
N ILE A 15 0.60 -0.82 8.98
CA ILE A 15 0.65 -1.89 9.97
C ILE A 15 -0.38 -1.72 11.09
N ASN A 16 -0.83 -0.49 11.35
CA ASN A 16 -1.84 -0.23 12.38
C ASN A 16 -3.27 -0.46 11.88
N LEU A 17 -3.45 -0.57 10.57
CA LEU A 17 -4.77 -0.67 9.96
C LEU A 17 -5.03 -2.05 9.36
N LEU A 18 -3.99 -2.79 9.03
CA LEU A 18 -4.07 -4.05 8.30
C LEU A 18 -3.56 -5.21 9.15
N PRO A 19 -4.12 -6.42 9.00
CA PRO A 19 -3.59 -7.61 9.66
C PRO A 19 -2.33 -8.15 8.99
N HIS A 20 -2.04 -7.69 7.76
CA HIS A 20 -0.88 -8.12 6.99
C HIS A 20 0.42 -7.80 7.72
N ARG A 21 1.45 -8.64 7.52
CA ARG A 21 2.78 -8.45 8.08
C ARG A 21 3.81 -8.82 7.03
N ASP A 22 5.04 -8.37 7.18
CA ASP A 22 6.13 -8.77 6.29
C ASP A 22 6.16 -10.31 6.17
N PRO A 23 6.36 -10.81 4.98
CA PRO A 23 6.72 -10.12 3.73
C PRO A 23 5.53 -9.72 2.85
N PHE A 24 4.32 -9.67 3.38
CA PHE A 24 3.12 -9.42 2.58
C PHE A 24 2.35 -8.17 3.00
N LEU A 25 3.00 -7.22 3.68
CA LEU A 25 2.44 -5.90 3.98
C LEU A 25 2.98 -4.90 2.96
N PHE A 26 2.11 -4.32 2.14
CA PHE A 26 2.48 -3.43 1.04
C PHE A 26 1.88 -2.04 1.18
N VAL A 27 1.71 -1.57 2.40
CA VAL A 27 1.30 -0.18 2.68
C VAL A 27 2.16 0.35 3.82
N ASP A 28 2.99 1.35 3.51
CA ASP A 28 3.74 2.04 4.55
C ASP A 28 2.83 3.02 5.29
N GLU A 29 2.02 3.74 4.54
CA GLU A 29 1.18 4.79 5.11
C GLU A 29 -0.11 4.95 4.30
N LEU A 30 -1.24 5.03 5.01
CA LEU A 30 -2.48 5.55 4.43
C LEU A 30 -2.46 7.06 4.59
N ILE A 31 -2.45 7.79 3.49
CA ILE A 31 -2.32 9.25 3.51
C ILE A 31 -3.68 9.91 3.66
N SER A 32 -4.63 9.55 2.80
CA SER A 32 -5.96 10.18 2.82
C SER A 32 -7.00 9.24 2.20
N ALA A 33 -8.26 9.49 2.51
CA ALA A 33 -9.36 8.72 1.94
C ALA A 33 -10.69 9.46 2.12
N ASP A 34 -11.65 9.10 1.31
CA ASP A 34 -13.05 9.46 1.48
C ASP A 34 -13.93 8.42 0.79
N GLU A 35 -15.21 8.72 0.60
CA GLU A 35 -16.16 7.79 -0.03
C GLU A 35 -15.85 7.52 -1.50
N THR A 36 -14.97 8.32 -2.12
CA THR A 36 -14.65 8.17 -3.54
C THR A 36 -13.33 7.47 -3.81
N GLY A 37 -12.44 7.37 -2.81
CA GLY A 37 -11.15 6.73 -3.03
C GLY A 37 -10.18 6.89 -1.88
N ALA A 38 -8.96 6.43 -2.10
CA ALA A 38 -7.92 6.46 -1.08
C ALA A 38 -6.55 6.67 -1.72
N LEU A 39 -5.64 7.26 -0.95
CA LEU A 39 -4.25 7.44 -1.33
C LEU A 39 -3.36 6.84 -0.24
N GLY A 40 -2.51 5.92 -0.63
CA GLY A 40 -1.51 5.34 0.23
C GLY A 40 -0.15 5.35 -0.44
N LYS A 41 0.88 4.96 0.29
CA LYS A 41 2.21 4.82 -0.29
C LYS A 41 2.91 3.58 0.25
N TYR A 42 3.81 3.04 -0.56
CA TYR A 42 4.70 1.95 -0.19
C TYR A 42 6.00 2.07 -0.97
N THR A 43 7.12 1.92 -0.28
CA THR A 43 8.43 1.93 -0.93
C THR A 43 8.95 0.50 -1.03
N PHE A 44 9.13 0.03 -2.27
CA PHE A 44 9.71 -1.29 -2.52
C PHE A 44 11.22 -1.22 -2.39
N THR A 45 11.80 -2.18 -1.69
CA THR A 45 13.26 -2.30 -1.57
C THR A 45 13.66 -3.76 -1.76
N LYS A 46 14.91 -3.98 -2.22
CA LYS A 46 15.43 -5.34 -2.38
C LYS A 46 15.54 -6.06 -1.04
N GLU A 47 15.88 -5.34 0.00
CA GLU A 47 16.06 -5.90 1.34
C GLU A 47 14.74 -6.41 1.90
N LYS A 48 13.67 -5.67 1.68
CA LYS A 48 12.37 -5.96 2.23
C LYS A 48 11.53 -6.86 1.32
N ASN A 49 11.73 -6.74 0.01
CA ASN A 49 10.90 -7.42 -0.99
C ASN A 49 11.75 -8.44 -1.76
N ASP A 50 11.81 -9.65 -1.20
CA ASP A 50 12.69 -10.70 -1.69
C ASP A 50 12.35 -11.19 -3.11
N PHE A 51 11.12 -10.96 -3.59
CA PHE A 51 10.72 -11.38 -4.93
C PHE A 51 11.58 -10.77 -6.04
N PHE A 52 12.29 -9.66 -5.79
CA PHE A 52 13.19 -9.07 -6.79
C PHE A 52 14.33 -10.00 -7.20
N ARG A 53 14.70 -10.97 -6.36
CA ARG A 53 15.74 -11.95 -6.71
C ARG A 53 15.34 -12.77 -7.94
N GLY A 54 14.05 -12.98 -8.11
CA GLY A 54 13.55 -13.76 -9.23
C GLY A 54 12.84 -12.95 -10.31
N HIS A 55 12.51 -11.69 -10.03
CA HIS A 55 11.66 -10.92 -10.93
C HIS A 55 12.22 -9.51 -11.17
N PHE A 56 13.38 -9.29 -11.77
CA PHE A 56 14.28 -10.31 -12.31
C PHE A 56 15.69 -10.05 -11.77
N PRO A 57 16.60 -11.05 -11.75
CA PRO A 57 17.90 -10.92 -11.08
C PRO A 57 18.73 -9.70 -11.47
N PHE A 58 18.74 -9.35 -12.77
CA PHE A 58 19.54 -8.23 -13.27
C PHE A 58 18.68 -7.01 -13.63
N PHE A 59 17.39 -7.10 -13.44
CA PHE A 59 16.46 -6.03 -13.78
C PHE A 59 15.25 -6.11 -12.87
N PRO A 60 15.36 -5.59 -11.63
CA PRO A 60 14.27 -5.73 -10.66
C PRO A 60 13.05 -4.92 -11.09
N ILE A 61 11.93 -5.60 -11.20
CA ILE A 61 10.63 -5.03 -11.55
C ILE A 61 9.62 -5.51 -10.53
N VAL A 62 8.76 -4.62 -10.04
CA VAL A 62 7.67 -5.02 -9.16
C VAL A 62 6.67 -5.87 -9.95
N PRO A 63 6.38 -7.11 -9.53
CA PRO A 63 5.39 -7.94 -10.20
C PRO A 63 4.02 -7.25 -10.22
N GLY A 64 3.32 -7.33 -11.37
CA GLY A 64 2.01 -6.68 -11.51
C GLY A 64 1.00 -7.13 -10.48
N VAL A 65 1.02 -8.42 -10.12
CA VAL A 65 0.10 -8.95 -9.10
C VAL A 65 0.36 -8.33 -7.72
N VAL A 66 1.59 -7.96 -7.42
CA VAL A 66 1.93 -7.27 -6.15
C VAL A 66 1.41 -5.84 -6.16
N LEU A 67 1.45 -5.16 -7.32
CA LEU A 67 0.87 -3.83 -7.44
C LEU A 67 -0.64 -3.86 -7.19
N VAL A 68 -1.33 -4.86 -7.75
CA VAL A 68 -2.77 -5.04 -7.52
C VAL A 68 -3.04 -5.32 -6.04
N GLU A 69 -2.24 -6.19 -5.42
CA GLU A 69 -2.39 -6.48 -4.00
C GLU A 69 -2.18 -5.22 -3.15
N ALA A 70 -1.16 -4.42 -3.46
CA ALA A 70 -0.90 -3.18 -2.74
C ALA A 70 -2.09 -2.21 -2.83
N MET A 71 -2.70 -2.09 -4.02
CA MET A 71 -3.89 -1.25 -4.19
C MET A 71 -5.06 -1.77 -3.36
N CYS A 72 -5.26 -3.08 -3.32
CA CYS A 72 -6.30 -3.68 -2.49
C CYS A 72 -6.05 -3.43 -1.01
N GLN A 73 -4.79 -3.47 -0.58
CA GLN A 73 -4.44 -3.19 0.82
C GLN A 73 -4.70 -1.73 1.18
N VAL A 74 -4.38 -0.79 0.28
CA VAL A 74 -4.71 0.64 0.51
C VAL A 74 -6.22 0.81 0.68
N ALA A 75 -7.01 0.16 -0.17
CA ALA A 75 -8.46 0.22 -0.06
C ALA A 75 -8.94 -0.36 1.27
N GLY A 76 -8.40 -1.50 1.71
CA GLY A 76 -8.74 -2.10 2.99
C GLY A 76 -8.35 -1.21 4.17
N ALA A 77 -7.17 -0.61 4.12
CA ALA A 77 -6.72 0.32 5.15
C ALA A 77 -7.66 1.52 5.26
N ALA A 78 -8.11 2.05 4.13
CA ALA A 78 -9.05 3.17 4.09
C ALA A 78 -10.38 2.79 4.73
N VAL A 79 -10.91 1.61 4.45
CA VAL A 79 -12.17 1.13 5.03
C VAL A 79 -12.05 1.05 6.55
N VAL A 80 -10.94 0.51 7.06
CA VAL A 80 -10.70 0.42 8.50
C VAL A 80 -10.59 1.81 9.12
N ALA A 81 -9.77 2.70 8.51
CA ALA A 81 -9.54 4.04 9.04
C ALA A 81 -10.84 4.87 9.09
N ARG A 82 -11.71 4.68 8.10
CA ARG A 82 -13.00 5.39 8.04
C ARG A 82 -14.06 4.79 8.98
N GLY A 83 -13.75 3.68 9.65
CA GLY A 83 -14.66 3.05 10.57
C GLY A 83 -15.86 2.39 9.91
N VAL A 84 -15.73 1.92 8.68
CA VAL A 84 -16.81 1.29 7.91
C VAL A 84 -16.86 -0.21 8.13
N LEU A 85 -15.83 -0.76 8.74
CA LEU A 85 -15.76 -2.17 9.12
C LEU A 85 -15.87 -2.34 10.62
#